data_199101bb28ead5db29b568cf7e6fab03
#
_entry.id   199101bb28ead5db29b568cf7e6fab03
#
_cell.length_a   1.000
_cell.length_b   1.000
_cell.length_c   1.000
_cell.angle_alpha   90.00
_cell.angle_beta   90.00
_cell.angle_gamma   90.00
#
_symmetry.space_group_name_H-M   'P 1'
#
loop_
_entity.id
_entity.type
_entity.pdbx_description
1 polymer ?
#
loop_
_entity_poly.entity_id
_entity_poly.type
_entity_poly.pdbx_seq_one_letter_code
_entity_poly.pdbx_strand_id
1 'polypeptide(L)'
;MFIIGIDPHKKTHQAVVIDRSERVIDHVRIDANPAQRDRLMAFAAPFTPRTWAIEGANGMGALLAKQLVAAGEHVVDVPAKLAARVRVLDNIGSDKNDRHDARSVAIVGLHRRVRTVGTEDHSVVLRLLSKRYHDLTARRTQSVCRLHAELCHFVEGGLPRLLSADRAAAELRRIRAHDPAEAQRRAVCVELLAEVRLADRELDATYKRIVAAVNDANTTVTDVYGVGPIGAAILIGYTGDIFRFPNAGHYARYNATAPIAASTGLDPHHRLNPKGNRQLNHALHVAAVTQISHDTPGRAYYLRRQAEGKKPKDAMRALKRQISDAVYRRLLADALR
;
A
#
# COMPACT_ATOMS: atom_id res chain seq x y z
N MET A 1 2.52 -34.24 -3.40
CA MET A 1 2.35 -32.83 -3.00
C MET A 1 0.92 -32.43 -3.28
N PHE A 2 0.26 -31.89 -2.28
CA PHE A 2 -1.15 -31.46 -2.37
C PHE A 2 -1.22 -29.93 -2.32
N ILE A 3 -2.23 -29.36 -2.96
CA ILE A 3 -2.56 -27.94 -2.82
C ILE A 3 -3.96 -27.84 -2.20
N ILE A 4 -4.06 -27.08 -1.13
CA ILE A 4 -5.32 -26.81 -0.47
C ILE A 4 -5.73 -25.39 -0.82
N GLY A 5 -6.69 -25.25 -1.73
CA GLY A 5 -7.25 -23.97 -2.11
C GLY A 5 -8.34 -23.54 -1.14
N ILE A 6 -8.27 -22.30 -0.68
CA ILE A 6 -9.27 -21.72 0.23
C ILE A 6 -9.89 -20.49 -0.42
N ASP A 7 -11.21 -20.50 -0.48
CA ASP A 7 -12.04 -19.31 -0.73
C ASP A 7 -12.63 -18.82 0.59
N PRO A 8 -12.09 -17.72 1.16
CA PRO A 8 -12.52 -17.24 2.46
C PRO A 8 -13.74 -16.30 2.33
N HIS A 9 -14.77 -16.58 3.12
CA HIS A 9 -15.95 -15.73 3.28
C HIS A 9 -16.07 -15.21 4.73
N LYS A 10 -16.96 -14.24 4.96
CA LYS A 10 -17.15 -13.64 6.30
C LYS A 10 -17.61 -14.64 7.36
N LYS A 11 -18.45 -15.61 7.00
CA LYS A 11 -19.05 -16.57 7.93
C LYS A 11 -18.50 -17.97 7.77
N THR A 12 -17.97 -18.31 6.60
CA THR A 12 -17.53 -19.67 6.27
C THR A 12 -16.29 -19.62 5.40
N HIS A 13 -15.52 -20.70 5.40
CA HIS A 13 -14.44 -20.92 4.44
C HIS A 13 -14.70 -22.22 3.69
N GLN A 14 -14.51 -22.19 2.38
CA GLN A 14 -14.52 -23.39 1.54
C GLN A 14 -13.08 -23.80 1.26
N ALA A 15 -12.72 -25.03 1.58
CA ALA A 15 -11.41 -25.61 1.27
C ALA A 15 -11.57 -26.77 0.30
N VAL A 16 -10.67 -26.86 -0.69
CA VAL A 16 -10.60 -27.96 -1.65
C VAL A 16 -9.15 -28.42 -1.76
N VAL A 17 -8.94 -29.73 -1.68
CA VAL A 17 -7.63 -30.36 -1.86
C VAL A 17 -7.53 -30.89 -3.27
N ILE A 18 -6.46 -30.53 -3.98
CA ILE A 18 -6.13 -31.11 -5.28
C ILE A 18 -4.76 -31.79 -5.26
N ASP A 19 -4.60 -32.79 -6.13
CA ASP A 19 -3.30 -33.40 -6.44
C ASP A 19 -2.58 -32.64 -7.56
N ARG A 20 -1.38 -33.15 -7.97
CA ARG A 20 -0.61 -32.56 -9.07
C ARG A 20 -1.29 -32.64 -10.44
N SER A 21 -2.26 -33.52 -10.60
CA SER A 21 -3.05 -33.70 -11.81
C SER A 21 -4.36 -32.89 -11.77
N GLU A 22 -4.46 -31.92 -10.84
CA GLU A 22 -5.66 -31.07 -10.64
C GLU A 22 -6.92 -31.82 -10.22
N ARG A 23 -6.79 -33.10 -9.91
CA ARG A 23 -7.93 -33.94 -9.48
C ARG A 23 -8.29 -33.54 -8.06
N VAL A 24 -9.57 -33.26 -7.81
CA VAL A 24 -10.09 -33.00 -6.47
C VAL A 24 -10.04 -34.29 -5.65
N ILE A 25 -9.31 -34.26 -4.55
CA ILE A 25 -9.17 -35.39 -3.63
C ILE A 25 -10.24 -35.32 -2.53
N ASP A 26 -10.40 -34.11 -1.94
CA ASP A 26 -11.35 -33.87 -0.85
C ASP A 26 -11.73 -32.39 -0.75
N HIS A 27 -12.77 -32.11 0.04
CA HIS A 27 -13.20 -30.75 0.31
C HIS A 27 -13.93 -30.64 1.64
N VAL A 28 -13.91 -29.46 2.24
CA VAL A 28 -14.63 -29.16 3.47
C VAL A 28 -15.13 -27.73 3.45
N ARG A 29 -16.30 -27.51 4.05
CA ARG A 29 -16.79 -26.19 4.42
C ARG A 29 -16.75 -26.07 5.94
N ILE A 30 -16.13 -25.00 6.43
CA ILE A 30 -16.02 -24.74 7.85
C ILE A 30 -16.54 -23.33 8.17
N ASP A 31 -16.99 -23.14 9.42
CA ASP A 31 -17.36 -21.81 9.90
C ASP A 31 -16.12 -20.98 10.21
N ALA A 32 -16.18 -19.68 9.86
CA ALA A 32 -15.17 -18.68 10.20
C ALA A 32 -15.32 -18.28 11.68
N ASN A 33 -14.82 -19.12 12.59
CA ASN A 33 -14.91 -18.96 14.03
C ASN A 33 -13.53 -19.23 14.70
N PRO A 34 -13.36 -19.07 16.03
CA PRO A 34 -12.08 -19.32 16.70
C PRO A 34 -11.46 -20.70 16.45
N ALA A 35 -12.25 -21.72 16.13
CA ALA A 35 -11.78 -23.09 15.87
C ALA A 35 -11.40 -23.33 14.40
N GLN A 36 -11.49 -22.32 13.52
CA GLN A 36 -11.28 -22.46 12.07
C GLN A 36 -9.91 -23.07 11.73
N ARG A 37 -8.83 -22.61 12.41
CA ARG A 37 -7.48 -23.16 12.20
C ARG A 37 -7.42 -24.65 12.52
N ASP A 38 -7.89 -25.03 13.70
CA ASP A 38 -7.76 -26.40 14.20
C ASP A 38 -8.60 -27.37 13.37
N ARG A 39 -9.78 -26.94 12.92
CA ARG A 39 -10.61 -27.72 11.98
C ARG A 39 -9.94 -27.93 10.63
N LEU A 40 -9.32 -26.87 10.06
CA LEU A 40 -8.59 -26.99 8.81
C LEU A 40 -7.32 -27.83 8.95
N MET A 41 -6.59 -27.70 10.06
CA MET A 41 -5.42 -28.53 10.33
C MET A 41 -5.78 -30.01 10.47
N ALA A 42 -6.87 -30.32 11.17
CA ALA A 42 -7.38 -31.69 11.28
C ALA A 42 -7.80 -32.27 9.92
N PHE A 43 -8.55 -31.49 9.13
CA PHE A 43 -8.91 -31.87 7.76
C PHE A 43 -7.68 -32.10 6.87
N ALA A 44 -6.66 -31.29 7.01
CA ALA A 44 -5.46 -31.36 6.17
C ALA A 44 -4.43 -32.41 6.63
N ALA A 45 -4.61 -33.04 7.79
CA ALA A 45 -3.67 -33.99 8.36
C ALA A 45 -3.23 -35.12 7.40
N PRO A 46 -4.12 -35.74 6.59
CA PRO A 46 -3.74 -36.80 5.64
C PRO A 46 -2.94 -36.31 4.43
N PHE A 47 -2.96 -35.00 4.13
CA PHE A 47 -2.41 -34.44 2.89
C PHE A 47 -1.02 -33.85 3.08
N THR A 48 0.01 -34.69 3.05
CA THR A 48 1.42 -34.29 3.25
C THR A 48 2.28 -34.73 2.05
N PRO A 49 3.23 -33.92 1.52
CA PRO A 49 3.43 -32.49 1.81
C PRO A 49 2.38 -31.60 1.11
N ARG A 50 2.04 -30.48 1.73
CA ARG A 50 0.97 -29.59 1.29
C ARG A 50 1.40 -28.12 1.20
N THR A 51 0.66 -27.36 0.39
CA THR A 51 0.70 -25.89 0.33
C THR A 51 -0.72 -25.35 0.42
N TRP A 52 -0.93 -24.32 1.22
CA TRP A 52 -2.21 -23.63 1.34
C TRP A 52 -2.24 -22.44 0.38
N ALA A 53 -3.17 -22.46 -0.56
CA ALA A 53 -3.41 -21.35 -1.47
C ALA A 53 -4.69 -20.63 -1.02
N ILE A 54 -4.57 -19.36 -0.59
CA ILE A 54 -5.70 -18.61 -0.03
C ILE A 54 -6.01 -17.43 -0.92
N GLU A 55 -7.27 -17.30 -1.37
CA GLU A 55 -7.69 -16.11 -2.11
C GLU A 55 -7.70 -14.90 -1.21
N GLY A 56 -6.96 -13.84 -1.63
CA GLY A 56 -6.89 -12.59 -0.87
C GLY A 56 -6.35 -12.77 0.54
N ALA A 57 -5.27 -13.52 0.71
CA ALA A 57 -4.59 -13.71 2.00
C ALA A 57 -4.12 -12.41 2.67
N ASN A 58 -4.14 -11.29 1.97
CA ASN A 58 -3.92 -9.93 2.53
C ASN A 58 -5.22 -9.14 2.73
N GLY A 59 -6.36 -9.76 2.57
CA GLY A 59 -7.70 -9.19 2.72
C GLY A 59 -8.59 -10.04 3.61
N MET A 60 -9.64 -10.62 3.04
CA MET A 60 -10.61 -11.42 3.81
C MET A 60 -9.99 -12.69 4.40
N GLY A 61 -9.04 -13.31 3.72
CA GLY A 61 -8.29 -14.48 4.20
C GLY A 61 -7.12 -14.18 5.15
N ALA A 62 -6.88 -12.91 5.50
CA ALA A 62 -5.66 -12.52 6.21
C ALA A 62 -5.50 -13.15 7.59
N LEU A 63 -6.57 -13.20 8.39
CA LEU A 63 -6.52 -13.81 9.72
C LEU A 63 -6.20 -15.30 9.63
N LEU A 64 -6.89 -16.02 8.75
CA LEU A 64 -6.66 -17.45 8.54
C LEU A 64 -5.24 -17.72 8.03
N ALA A 65 -4.77 -16.94 7.06
CA ALA A 65 -3.40 -17.05 6.55
C ALA A 65 -2.35 -16.89 7.66
N LYS A 66 -2.51 -15.89 8.54
CA LYS A 66 -1.64 -15.70 9.70
C LYS A 66 -1.67 -16.87 10.67
N GLN A 67 -2.85 -17.41 10.95
CA GLN A 67 -3.01 -18.55 11.85
C GLN A 67 -2.31 -19.81 11.31
N LEU A 68 -2.41 -20.07 9.99
CA LEU A 68 -1.74 -21.19 9.34
C LEU A 68 -0.22 -20.99 9.29
N VAL A 69 0.26 -19.79 8.96
CA VAL A 69 1.70 -19.47 9.01
C VAL A 69 2.26 -19.64 10.42
N ALA A 70 1.54 -19.18 11.45
CA ALA A 70 1.93 -19.37 12.84
C ALA A 70 1.95 -20.85 13.28
N ALA A 71 1.18 -21.70 12.61
CA ALA A 71 1.23 -23.16 12.78
C ALA A 71 2.35 -23.86 11.97
N GLY A 72 3.22 -23.10 11.31
CA GLY A 72 4.33 -23.63 10.50
C GLY A 72 3.96 -24.04 9.09
N GLU A 73 2.76 -23.72 8.62
CA GLU A 73 2.28 -24.11 7.29
C GLU A 73 2.80 -23.19 6.19
N HIS A 74 3.04 -23.76 5.01
CA HIS A 74 3.38 -22.98 3.83
C HIS A 74 2.12 -22.40 3.18
N VAL A 75 1.96 -21.09 3.21
CA VAL A 75 0.78 -20.36 2.72
C VAL A 75 1.17 -19.44 1.58
N VAL A 76 0.36 -19.44 0.51
CA VAL A 76 0.52 -18.53 -0.62
C VAL A 76 -0.73 -17.66 -0.84
N ASP A 77 -0.53 -16.41 -1.23
CA ASP A 77 -1.57 -15.42 -1.50
C ASP A 77 -1.99 -15.48 -2.97
N VAL A 78 -3.21 -15.90 -3.23
CA VAL A 78 -3.77 -15.99 -4.58
C VAL A 78 -4.59 -14.73 -4.88
N PRO A 79 -4.18 -13.91 -5.86
CA PRO A 79 -4.99 -12.78 -6.30
C PRO A 79 -6.33 -13.22 -6.91
N ALA A 80 -7.44 -12.65 -6.48
CA ALA A 80 -8.80 -12.93 -6.96
C ALA A 80 -8.93 -12.91 -8.49
N LYS A 81 -8.19 -11.99 -9.16
CA LYS A 81 -8.19 -11.92 -10.63
C LYS A 81 -7.59 -13.16 -11.31
N LEU A 82 -6.66 -13.86 -10.66
CA LEU A 82 -6.09 -15.09 -11.21
C LEU A 82 -7.04 -16.25 -11.01
N ALA A 83 -7.63 -16.39 -9.83
CA ALA A 83 -8.67 -17.40 -9.57
C ALA A 83 -9.85 -17.23 -10.53
N ALA A 84 -10.33 -16.00 -10.74
CA ALA A 84 -11.39 -15.71 -11.70
C ALA A 84 -11.04 -16.11 -13.15
N ARG A 85 -9.78 -15.97 -13.59
CA ARG A 85 -9.35 -16.41 -14.93
C ARG A 85 -9.37 -17.93 -15.08
N VAL A 86 -8.96 -18.65 -14.04
CA VAL A 86 -9.01 -20.12 -14.05
C VAL A 86 -10.47 -20.58 -14.16
N ARG A 87 -11.39 -19.97 -13.41
CA ARG A 87 -12.84 -20.29 -13.51
C ARG A 87 -13.39 -20.16 -14.93
N VAL A 88 -12.99 -19.10 -15.64
CA VAL A 88 -13.42 -18.88 -17.03
C VAL A 88 -12.88 -19.94 -17.99
N LEU A 89 -11.66 -20.43 -17.75
CA LEU A 89 -11.00 -21.44 -18.60
C LEU A 89 -11.45 -22.86 -18.29
N ASP A 90 -11.89 -23.13 -17.07
CA ASP A 90 -12.23 -24.48 -16.58
C ASP A 90 -13.59 -25.00 -17.14
N ASN A 91 -14.34 -24.16 -17.82
CA ASN A 91 -15.60 -24.47 -18.58
C ASN A 91 -16.58 -25.40 -17.85
N ILE A 92 -16.56 -25.47 -16.55
CA ILE A 92 -17.40 -26.31 -15.71
C ILE A 92 -18.67 -25.52 -15.38
N GLY A 93 -19.69 -25.66 -16.22
CA GLY A 93 -21.07 -25.25 -15.96
C GLY A 93 -21.30 -23.82 -15.42
N SER A 94 -22.44 -23.23 -15.73
CA SER A 94 -22.84 -21.89 -15.28
C SER A 94 -23.10 -21.75 -13.76
N ASP A 95 -23.01 -22.82 -12.99
CA ASP A 95 -23.32 -22.84 -11.58
C ASP A 95 -22.17 -22.30 -10.76
N LYS A 96 -22.37 -21.08 -10.24
CA LYS A 96 -21.47 -20.47 -9.25
C LYS A 96 -21.53 -21.27 -7.95
N ASN A 97 -20.50 -22.09 -7.71
CA ASN A 97 -20.39 -22.90 -6.50
C ASN A 97 -19.06 -22.56 -5.78
N ASP A 98 -19.14 -22.27 -4.48
CA ASP A 98 -17.98 -21.93 -3.64
C ASP A 98 -16.86 -23.00 -3.72
N ARG A 99 -17.22 -24.26 -3.99
CA ARG A 99 -16.27 -25.37 -4.20
C ARG A 99 -15.43 -25.17 -5.47
N HIS A 100 -16.04 -24.69 -6.55
CA HIS A 100 -15.33 -24.38 -7.80
C HIS A 100 -14.40 -23.19 -7.62
N ASP A 101 -14.80 -22.21 -6.80
CA ASP A 101 -13.99 -21.05 -6.48
C ASP A 101 -12.73 -21.48 -5.72
N ALA A 102 -12.85 -22.29 -4.67
CA ALA A 102 -11.73 -22.83 -3.91
C ALA A 102 -10.81 -23.75 -4.77
N ARG A 103 -11.39 -24.57 -5.70
CA ARG A 103 -10.59 -25.34 -6.65
C ARG A 103 -9.77 -24.44 -7.58
N SER A 104 -10.35 -23.39 -8.12
CA SER A 104 -9.65 -22.44 -8.98
C SER A 104 -8.49 -21.76 -8.25
N VAL A 105 -8.66 -21.46 -6.95
CA VAL A 105 -7.59 -20.96 -6.09
C VAL A 105 -6.45 -21.99 -5.96
N ALA A 106 -6.79 -23.28 -5.75
CA ALA A 106 -5.81 -24.34 -5.66
C ALA A 106 -5.01 -24.49 -6.97
N ILE A 107 -5.67 -24.46 -8.13
CA ILE A 107 -5.04 -24.55 -9.46
C ILE A 107 -4.06 -23.38 -9.67
N VAL A 108 -4.42 -22.15 -9.29
CA VAL A 108 -3.49 -21.01 -9.34
C VAL A 108 -2.27 -21.27 -8.45
N GLY A 109 -2.48 -21.78 -7.22
CA GLY A 109 -1.41 -22.14 -6.29
C GLY A 109 -0.45 -23.21 -6.83
N LEU A 110 -0.99 -24.15 -7.64
CA LEU A 110 -0.22 -25.22 -8.27
C LEU A 110 0.67 -24.71 -9.42
N HIS A 111 0.11 -23.88 -10.33
CA HIS A 111 0.75 -23.54 -11.60
C HIS A 111 1.42 -22.18 -11.65
N ARG A 112 1.15 -21.30 -10.68
CA ARG A 112 1.70 -19.94 -10.69
C ARG A 112 2.59 -19.69 -9.49
N ARG A 113 3.69 -19.04 -9.74
CA ARG A 113 4.52 -18.49 -8.68
C ARG A 113 3.80 -17.28 -8.09
N VAL A 114 3.04 -17.50 -7.02
CA VAL A 114 2.33 -16.47 -6.26
C VAL A 114 3.11 -16.13 -4.99
N ARG A 115 2.74 -15.03 -4.34
CA ARG A 115 3.45 -14.54 -3.17
C ARG A 115 3.24 -15.49 -1.98
N THR A 116 4.33 -15.92 -1.35
CA THR A 116 4.29 -16.58 -0.04
C THR A 116 3.89 -15.60 1.05
N VAL A 117 3.01 -16.03 1.93
CA VAL A 117 2.63 -15.27 3.13
C VAL A 117 3.66 -15.60 4.21
N GLY A 118 4.39 -14.58 4.64
CA GLY A 118 5.34 -14.69 5.76
C GLY A 118 4.75 -14.20 7.08
N THR A 119 5.51 -14.34 8.15
CA THR A 119 5.22 -13.69 9.43
C THR A 119 5.23 -12.17 9.28
N GLU A 120 4.40 -11.48 10.08
CA GLU A 120 4.40 -10.02 10.09
C GLU A 120 5.71 -9.50 10.72
N ASP A 121 6.38 -8.65 10.00
CA ASP A 121 7.64 -8.02 10.38
C ASP A 121 7.49 -6.49 10.54
N HIS A 122 8.61 -5.80 10.75
CA HIS A 122 8.67 -4.35 10.86
C HIS A 122 8.07 -3.63 9.64
N SER A 123 8.07 -4.24 8.44
CA SER A 123 7.51 -3.62 7.24
C SER A 123 5.99 -3.43 7.36
N VAL A 124 5.30 -4.35 8.02
CA VAL A 124 3.86 -4.24 8.27
C VAL A 124 3.56 -3.10 9.24
N VAL A 125 4.36 -2.95 10.31
CA VAL A 125 4.24 -1.83 11.26
C VAL A 125 4.41 -0.50 10.54
N LEU A 126 5.48 -0.35 9.75
CA LEU A 126 5.77 0.85 8.98
C LEU A 126 4.67 1.17 7.96
N ARG A 127 4.12 0.16 7.29
CA ARG A 127 2.99 0.33 6.37
C ARG A 127 1.75 0.82 7.08
N LEU A 128 1.40 0.27 8.24
CA LEU A 128 0.23 0.68 9.02
C LEU A 128 0.37 2.11 9.52
N LEU A 129 1.54 2.48 10.05
CA LEU A 129 1.81 3.83 10.54
C LEU A 129 1.79 4.85 9.40
N SER A 130 2.43 4.56 8.26
CA SER A 130 2.43 5.47 7.10
C SER A 130 1.03 5.65 6.51
N LYS A 131 0.22 4.58 6.46
CA LYS A 131 -1.18 4.66 6.06
C LYS A 131 -1.99 5.54 7.03
N ARG A 132 -1.84 5.33 8.35
CA ARG A 132 -2.52 6.15 9.36
C ARG A 132 -2.14 7.62 9.24
N TYR A 133 -0.84 7.92 9.05
CA TYR A 133 -0.35 9.29 8.86
C TYR A 133 -0.99 9.94 7.62
N HIS A 134 -1.09 9.20 6.52
CA HIS A 134 -1.75 9.69 5.30
C HIS A 134 -3.25 9.97 5.51
N ASP A 135 -3.97 9.07 6.18
CA ASP A 135 -5.39 9.22 6.48
C ASP A 135 -5.64 10.45 7.38
N LEU A 136 -4.78 10.68 8.38
CA LEU A 136 -4.82 11.85 9.24
C LEU A 136 -4.55 13.16 8.47
N THR A 137 -3.57 13.13 7.56
CA THR A 137 -3.26 14.29 6.69
C THR A 137 -4.45 14.65 5.79
N ALA A 138 -5.12 13.65 5.22
CA ALA A 138 -6.30 13.86 4.40
C ALA A 138 -7.46 14.46 5.23
N ARG A 139 -7.73 13.91 6.42
CA ARG A 139 -8.74 14.44 7.35
C ARG A 139 -8.45 15.89 7.75
N ARG A 140 -7.20 16.18 8.15
CA ARG A 140 -6.76 17.55 8.48
C ARG A 140 -7.01 18.51 7.33
N THR A 141 -6.59 18.13 6.12
CA THR A 141 -6.76 18.97 4.92
C THR A 141 -8.23 19.25 4.65
N GLN A 142 -9.11 18.25 4.81
CA GLN A 142 -10.55 18.42 4.63
C GLN A 142 -11.14 19.42 5.65
N SER A 143 -10.78 19.28 6.94
CA SER A 143 -11.26 20.19 7.99
C SER A 143 -10.71 21.60 7.80
N VAL A 144 -9.45 21.77 7.38
CA VAL A 144 -8.87 23.09 7.07
C VAL A 144 -9.57 23.76 5.89
N CYS A 145 -9.85 23.00 4.81
CA CYS A 145 -10.54 23.56 3.64
C CYS A 145 -11.97 24.02 4.00
N ARG A 146 -12.69 23.24 4.81
CA ARG A 146 -14.03 23.62 5.29
C ARG A 146 -13.97 24.82 6.21
N LEU A 147 -13.04 24.85 7.17
CA LEU A 147 -12.83 25.98 8.06
C LEU A 147 -12.49 27.25 7.29
N HIS A 148 -11.60 27.14 6.30
CA HIS A 148 -11.24 28.27 5.43
C HIS A 148 -12.47 28.83 4.70
N ALA A 149 -13.29 27.97 4.12
CA ALA A 149 -14.50 28.36 3.39
C ALA A 149 -15.47 29.12 4.30
N GLU A 150 -15.76 28.61 5.51
CA GLU A 150 -16.66 29.24 6.45
C GLU A 150 -16.11 30.56 6.99
N LEU A 151 -14.79 30.65 7.28
CA LEU A 151 -14.18 31.89 7.76
C LEU A 151 -14.17 33.00 6.70
N CYS A 152 -14.14 32.67 5.40
CA CYS A 152 -14.21 33.67 4.34
C CYS A 152 -15.52 34.48 4.32
N HIS A 153 -16.56 34.01 5.00
CA HIS A 153 -17.80 34.82 5.17
C HIS A 153 -17.65 35.94 6.18
N PHE A 154 -16.58 35.99 6.97
CA PHE A 154 -16.38 36.97 8.03
C PHE A 154 -15.14 37.85 7.80
N VAL A 155 -14.25 37.47 6.90
CA VAL A 155 -12.95 38.14 6.75
C VAL A 155 -12.90 38.86 5.40
N GLU A 156 -12.97 40.17 5.45
CA GLU A 156 -12.79 41.04 4.28
C GLU A 156 -11.40 40.87 3.68
N GLY A 157 -11.31 40.78 2.37
CA GLY A 157 -10.06 40.52 1.67
C GLY A 157 -9.58 39.06 1.69
N GLY A 158 -10.30 38.17 2.37
CA GLY A 158 -10.07 36.72 2.41
C GLY A 158 -8.93 36.28 3.32
N LEU A 159 -8.66 34.98 3.29
CA LEU A 159 -7.64 34.31 4.09
C LEU A 159 -6.51 33.75 3.21
N PRO A 160 -5.29 33.61 3.72
CA PRO A 160 -4.20 33.00 2.96
C PRO A 160 -4.53 31.54 2.65
N ARG A 161 -4.05 31.08 1.50
CA ARG A 161 -4.24 29.71 1.02
C ARG A 161 -3.81 28.63 2.05
N LEU A 162 -2.77 28.91 2.82
CA LEU A 162 -2.29 28.03 3.89
C LEU A 162 -2.76 28.60 5.24
N LEU A 163 -3.89 28.10 5.72
CA LEU A 163 -4.45 28.50 7.00
C LEU A 163 -3.93 27.58 8.11
N SER A 164 -3.19 28.16 9.08
CA SER A 164 -2.80 27.45 10.31
C SER A 164 -3.93 27.50 11.35
N ALA A 165 -3.93 26.52 12.27
CA ALA A 165 -4.90 26.48 13.37
C ALA A 165 -4.81 27.75 14.26
N ASP A 166 -3.62 28.27 14.49
CA ASP A 166 -3.43 29.47 15.32
C ASP A 166 -3.96 30.74 14.63
N ARG A 167 -3.73 30.85 13.32
CA ARG A 167 -4.30 31.96 12.55
C ARG A 167 -5.82 31.88 12.48
N ALA A 168 -6.38 30.70 12.24
CA ALA A 168 -7.84 30.51 12.28
C ALA A 168 -8.40 30.86 13.67
N ALA A 169 -7.73 30.47 14.76
CA ALA A 169 -8.13 30.84 16.13
C ALA A 169 -8.05 32.35 16.38
N ALA A 170 -7.05 33.03 15.82
CA ALA A 170 -6.91 34.47 15.95
C ALA A 170 -8.05 35.22 15.24
N GLU A 171 -8.40 34.80 14.03
CA GLU A 171 -9.54 35.38 13.30
C GLU A 171 -10.86 35.11 14.02
N LEU A 172 -11.11 33.89 14.49
CA LEU A 172 -12.33 33.53 15.23
C LEU A 172 -12.54 34.36 16.51
N ARG A 173 -11.47 34.80 17.19
CA ARG A 173 -11.57 35.70 18.36
C ARG A 173 -12.09 37.09 18.02
N ARG A 174 -11.86 37.56 16.79
CA ARG A 174 -12.28 38.88 16.32
C ARG A 174 -13.72 38.90 15.81
N ILE A 175 -14.24 37.73 15.39
CA ILE A 175 -15.57 37.59 14.80
C ILE A 175 -16.63 37.78 15.88
N ARG A 176 -17.50 38.75 15.68
CA ARG A 176 -18.78 38.94 16.43
C ARG A 176 -19.93 38.63 15.47
N ALA A 177 -20.81 37.73 15.88
CA ALA A 177 -21.96 37.38 15.10
C ALA A 177 -23.07 38.45 15.33
N HIS A 178 -23.70 38.91 14.25
CA HIS A 178 -24.73 39.91 14.28
C HIS A 178 -26.13 39.33 14.10
N ASP A 179 -26.23 38.08 13.62
CA ASP A 179 -27.48 37.37 13.42
C ASP A 179 -27.36 35.88 13.78
N PRO A 180 -28.47 35.12 13.86
CA PRO A 180 -28.45 33.70 14.19
C PRO A 180 -27.66 32.82 13.19
N ALA A 181 -27.65 33.18 11.89
CA ALA A 181 -26.91 32.42 10.87
C ALA A 181 -25.40 32.60 11.05
N GLU A 182 -24.95 33.82 11.29
CA GLU A 182 -23.55 34.11 11.63
C GLU A 182 -23.11 33.42 12.93
N ALA A 183 -23.99 33.43 13.95
CA ALA A 183 -23.74 32.73 15.20
C ALA A 183 -23.54 31.23 15.00
N GLN A 184 -24.38 30.59 14.18
CA GLN A 184 -24.26 29.18 13.85
C GLN A 184 -23.00 28.89 13.00
N ARG A 185 -22.73 29.73 12.01
CA ARG A 185 -21.50 29.61 11.18
C ARG A 185 -20.24 29.71 12.02
N ARG A 186 -20.21 30.66 12.97
CA ARG A 186 -19.11 30.80 13.92
C ARG A 186 -18.96 29.57 14.81
N ALA A 187 -20.06 28.96 15.26
CA ALA A 187 -20.03 27.73 16.03
C ALA A 187 -19.41 26.58 15.22
N VAL A 188 -19.84 26.39 13.97
CA VAL A 188 -19.24 25.40 13.05
C VAL A 188 -17.74 25.66 12.84
N CYS A 189 -17.31 26.91 12.70
CA CYS A 189 -15.88 27.23 12.61
C CYS A 189 -15.09 26.81 13.87
N VAL A 190 -15.68 26.96 15.06
CA VAL A 190 -15.06 26.53 16.33
C VAL A 190 -14.90 25.00 16.35
N GLU A 191 -15.93 24.26 15.92
CA GLU A 191 -15.88 22.79 15.82
C GLU A 191 -14.82 22.32 14.82
N LEU A 192 -14.80 22.90 13.62
CA LEU A 192 -13.79 22.58 12.59
C LEU A 192 -12.37 22.91 13.05
N LEU A 193 -12.16 24.02 13.80
CA LEU A 193 -10.87 24.34 14.38
C LEU A 193 -10.45 23.29 15.42
N ALA A 194 -11.38 22.80 16.22
CA ALA A 194 -11.11 21.72 17.17
C ALA A 194 -10.68 20.42 16.47
N GLU A 195 -11.34 20.07 15.35
CA GLU A 195 -10.95 18.93 14.49
C GLU A 195 -9.53 19.10 13.93
N VAL A 196 -9.19 20.29 13.41
CA VAL A 196 -7.84 20.58 12.89
C VAL A 196 -6.80 20.38 13.98
N ARG A 197 -7.01 20.95 15.17
CA ARG A 197 -6.09 20.81 16.31
C ARG A 197 -5.95 19.37 16.79
N LEU A 198 -7.04 18.59 16.78
CA LEU A 198 -6.99 17.17 17.09
C LEU A 198 -6.14 16.43 16.06
N ALA A 199 -6.38 16.68 14.76
CA ALA A 199 -5.60 16.06 13.69
C ALA A 199 -4.11 16.43 13.76
N ASP A 200 -3.76 17.67 14.12
CA ASP A 200 -2.37 18.11 14.31
C ASP A 200 -1.67 17.31 15.44
N ARG A 201 -2.35 17.12 16.59
CA ARG A 201 -1.82 16.29 17.68
C ARG A 201 -1.65 14.83 17.30
N GLU A 202 -2.62 14.25 16.60
CA GLU A 202 -2.56 12.85 16.15
C GLU A 202 -1.47 12.64 15.08
N LEU A 203 -1.25 13.63 14.20
CA LEU A 203 -0.16 13.62 13.22
C LEU A 203 1.21 13.65 13.90
N ASP A 204 1.42 14.53 14.89
CA ASP A 204 2.66 14.61 15.65
C ASP A 204 2.94 13.29 16.41
N ALA A 205 1.94 12.76 17.11
CA ALA A 205 2.06 11.49 17.81
C ALA A 205 2.38 10.31 16.84
N THR A 206 1.72 10.29 15.67
CA THR A 206 1.96 9.26 14.66
C THR A 206 3.34 9.42 14.02
N TYR A 207 3.79 10.65 13.78
CA TYR A 207 5.13 10.93 13.26
C TYR A 207 6.23 10.42 14.23
N LYS A 208 6.10 10.67 15.54
CA LYS A 208 7.04 10.17 16.55
C LYS A 208 7.11 8.63 16.54
N ARG A 209 5.97 7.96 16.37
CA ARG A 209 5.92 6.49 16.23
C ARG A 209 6.59 6.02 14.95
N ILE A 210 6.44 6.75 13.83
CA ILE A 210 7.12 6.43 12.57
C ILE A 210 8.64 6.55 12.75
N VAL A 211 9.12 7.64 13.37
CA VAL A 211 10.55 7.84 13.62
C VAL A 211 11.13 6.70 14.44
N ALA A 212 10.47 6.32 15.55
CA ALA A 212 10.89 5.20 16.38
C ALA A 212 10.94 3.88 15.58
N ALA A 213 9.88 3.55 14.84
CA ALA A 213 9.81 2.32 14.06
C ALA A 213 10.81 2.27 12.89
N VAL A 214 11.17 3.43 12.30
CA VAL A 214 12.23 3.50 11.27
C VAL A 214 13.61 3.29 11.89
N ASN A 215 13.86 3.83 13.08
CA ASN A 215 15.11 3.61 13.80
C ASN A 215 15.24 2.14 14.22
N ASP A 216 14.18 1.53 14.75
CA ASP A 216 14.16 0.11 15.14
C ASP A 216 14.38 -0.83 13.95
N ALA A 217 13.97 -0.41 12.75
CA ALA A 217 14.23 -1.16 11.51
C ALA A 217 15.70 -1.13 11.05
N ASN A 218 16.53 -0.32 11.69
CA ASN A 218 17.98 -0.18 11.40
C ASN A 218 18.28 -0.04 9.88
N THR A 219 17.51 0.79 9.20
CA THR A 219 17.54 0.93 7.74
C THR A 219 18.50 2.01 7.26
N THR A 220 19.16 1.76 6.14
CA THR A 220 19.98 2.75 5.41
C THR A 220 19.20 3.50 4.31
N VAL A 221 17.91 3.24 4.15
CA VAL A 221 17.09 3.93 3.14
C VAL A 221 17.02 5.44 3.39
N THR A 222 17.11 5.87 4.64
CA THR A 222 17.17 7.30 5.04
C THR A 222 18.44 8.02 4.59
N ASP A 223 19.51 7.31 4.21
CA ASP A 223 20.72 7.90 3.64
C ASP A 223 20.50 8.41 2.21
N VAL A 224 19.40 8.01 1.58
CA VAL A 224 19.02 8.55 0.28
C VAL A 224 18.48 9.96 0.48
N TYR A 225 19.19 10.96 -0.04
CA TYR A 225 18.78 12.36 0.12
C TYR A 225 17.32 12.58 -0.29
N GLY A 226 16.57 13.25 0.56
CA GLY A 226 15.12 13.50 0.38
C GLY A 226 14.21 12.38 0.85
N VAL A 227 14.77 11.31 1.43
CA VAL A 227 13.99 10.26 2.09
C VAL A 227 14.03 10.48 3.59
N GLY A 228 13.04 11.19 4.12
CA GLY A 228 12.83 11.33 5.56
C GLY A 228 12.07 10.13 6.16
N PRO A 229 11.78 10.14 7.48
CA PRO A 229 11.14 9.01 8.18
C PRO A 229 9.84 8.54 7.54
N ILE A 230 8.97 9.46 7.12
CA ILE A 230 7.70 9.10 6.44
C ILE A 230 7.97 8.41 5.10
N GLY A 231 8.93 8.95 4.31
CA GLY A 231 9.34 8.34 3.05
C GLY A 231 9.91 6.94 3.25
N ALA A 232 10.78 6.75 4.23
CA ALA A 232 11.36 5.45 4.60
C ALA A 232 10.27 4.46 5.02
N ALA A 233 9.33 4.87 5.87
CA ALA A 233 8.21 4.03 6.30
C ALA A 233 7.34 3.57 5.12
N ILE A 234 7.10 4.44 4.14
CA ILE A 234 6.39 4.09 2.91
C ILE A 234 7.24 3.12 2.07
N LEU A 235 8.52 3.44 1.84
CA LEU A 235 9.41 2.63 1.00
C LEU A 235 9.57 1.22 1.56
N ILE A 236 9.83 1.06 2.86
CA ILE A 236 9.96 -0.24 3.51
C ILE A 236 8.61 -0.94 3.57
N GLY A 237 7.58 -0.25 4.08
CA GLY A 237 6.27 -0.85 4.35
C GLY A 237 5.53 -1.35 3.12
N TYR A 238 5.66 -0.66 1.98
CA TYR A 238 5.02 -1.08 0.73
C TYR A 238 5.93 -1.96 -0.15
N THR A 239 7.23 -2.03 0.14
CA THR A 239 8.13 -3.00 -0.47
C THR A 239 7.94 -4.37 0.18
N GLY A 240 7.87 -4.44 1.52
CA GLY A 240 7.90 -5.70 2.25
C GLY A 240 9.18 -6.46 1.95
N ASP A 241 9.08 -7.76 1.67
CA ASP A 241 10.21 -8.58 1.29
C ASP A 241 10.85 -8.10 -0.03
N ILE A 242 12.11 -7.65 0.02
CA ILE A 242 12.87 -7.17 -1.13
C ILE A 242 13.29 -8.30 -2.07
N PHE A 243 13.49 -9.52 -1.54
CA PHE A 243 13.91 -10.67 -2.35
C PHE A 243 12.87 -11.15 -3.34
N ARG A 244 11.60 -10.72 -3.18
CA ARG A 244 10.56 -10.96 -4.20
C ARG A 244 10.82 -10.25 -5.54
N PHE A 245 11.75 -9.30 -5.57
CA PHE A 245 12.16 -8.60 -6.79
C PHE A 245 13.51 -9.11 -7.27
N PRO A 246 13.57 -9.84 -8.39
CA PRO A 246 14.83 -10.42 -8.90
C PRO A 246 15.93 -9.38 -9.16
N ASN A 247 15.55 -8.14 -9.45
CA ASN A 247 16.48 -7.03 -9.70
C ASN A 247 15.79 -5.66 -9.59
N ALA A 248 16.60 -4.59 -9.63
CA ALA A 248 16.12 -3.20 -9.58
C ALA A 248 15.10 -2.86 -10.69
N GLY A 249 15.17 -3.50 -11.86
CA GLY A 249 14.21 -3.31 -12.95
C GLY A 249 12.81 -3.79 -12.57
N HIS A 250 12.67 -4.94 -11.90
CA HIS A 250 11.39 -5.45 -11.40
C HIS A 250 10.84 -4.56 -10.28
N TYR A 251 11.69 -4.09 -9.36
CA TYR A 251 11.32 -3.12 -8.35
C TYR A 251 10.82 -1.80 -8.94
N ALA A 252 11.52 -1.27 -9.95
CA ALA A 252 11.12 -0.05 -10.64
C ALA A 252 9.80 -0.20 -11.43
N ARG A 253 9.53 -1.38 -11.96
CA ARG A 253 8.24 -1.70 -12.58
C ARG A 253 7.12 -1.72 -11.54
N TYR A 254 7.38 -2.29 -10.37
CA TYR A 254 6.43 -2.34 -9.25
C TYR A 254 6.12 -0.95 -8.69
N ASN A 255 7.12 -0.07 -8.52
CA ASN A 255 6.93 1.29 -8.01
C ASN A 255 6.59 2.33 -9.11
N ALA A 256 6.33 1.87 -10.34
CA ALA A 256 5.94 2.70 -11.48
C ALA A 256 6.99 3.74 -11.93
N THR A 257 8.27 3.54 -11.63
CA THR A 257 9.36 4.39 -12.18
C THR A 257 9.92 3.84 -13.48
N ALA A 258 9.69 2.56 -13.81
CA ALA A 258 10.01 2.01 -15.13
C ALA A 258 8.90 2.33 -16.12
N PRO A 259 9.23 2.82 -17.33
CA PRO A 259 8.27 3.01 -18.41
C PRO A 259 7.72 1.67 -18.90
N ILE A 260 6.50 1.69 -19.44
CA ILE A 260 5.92 0.55 -20.17
C ILE A 260 6.15 0.75 -21.64
N ALA A 261 6.68 -0.26 -22.33
CA ALA A 261 6.70 -0.28 -23.78
C ALA A 261 5.26 -0.21 -24.32
N ALA A 262 5.00 0.72 -25.21
CA ALA A 262 3.72 0.95 -25.85
C ALA A 262 3.91 1.05 -27.37
N SER A 263 4.88 0.28 -27.90
CA SER A 263 5.19 0.28 -29.32
C SER A 263 4.08 -0.39 -30.12
N THR A 264 3.59 0.31 -31.12
CA THR A 264 2.76 -0.22 -32.22
C THR A 264 3.59 -0.08 -33.49
N GLY A 265 4.14 -1.20 -33.97
CA GLY A 265 5.00 -1.19 -35.19
C GLY A 265 6.44 -0.74 -34.90
N LEU A 266 7.01 0.04 -35.84
CA LEU A 266 8.43 0.40 -35.90
C LEU A 266 8.87 1.50 -34.89
N ASP A 267 7.94 2.24 -34.31
CA ASP A 267 8.26 3.32 -33.36
C ASP A 267 8.23 2.87 -31.90
N PRO A 268 9.37 2.89 -31.19
CA PRO A 268 9.41 2.54 -29.75
C PRO A 268 8.83 3.66 -28.92
N HIS A 269 7.55 3.59 -28.59
CA HIS A 269 6.90 4.49 -27.65
C HIS A 269 6.87 3.93 -26.22
N HIS A 270 7.22 4.80 -25.27
CA HIS A 270 7.15 4.50 -23.84
C HIS A 270 6.05 5.33 -23.16
N ARG A 271 5.14 4.66 -22.44
CA ARG A 271 4.11 5.33 -21.64
C ARG A 271 4.33 5.12 -20.14
N LEU A 272 3.67 5.98 -19.36
CA LEU A 272 3.63 5.82 -17.91
C LEU A 272 3.02 4.47 -17.51
N ASN A 273 3.52 3.90 -16.42
CA ASN A 273 2.95 2.72 -15.80
C ASN A 273 1.81 3.13 -14.82
N PRO A 274 0.51 3.00 -15.18
CA PRO A 274 -0.59 3.33 -14.30
C PRO A 274 -0.87 2.25 -13.24
N LYS A 275 -0.29 1.04 -13.41
CA LYS A 275 -0.57 -0.14 -12.58
C LYS A 275 0.40 -0.34 -11.43
N GLY A 276 1.43 0.51 -11.29
CA GLY A 276 2.41 0.39 -10.22
C GLY A 276 1.90 0.90 -8.86
N ASN A 277 2.66 0.62 -7.82
CA ASN A 277 2.34 1.06 -6.46
C ASN A 277 2.47 2.59 -6.35
N ARG A 278 1.34 3.28 -6.17
CA ARG A 278 1.28 4.75 -6.14
C ARG A 278 1.92 5.34 -4.90
N GLN A 279 1.90 4.64 -3.76
CA GLN A 279 2.50 5.11 -2.52
C GLN A 279 4.03 5.17 -2.66
N LEU A 280 4.64 4.11 -3.19
CA LEU A 280 6.07 4.09 -3.50
C LEU A 280 6.42 5.17 -4.53
N ASN A 281 5.62 5.30 -5.60
CA ASN A 281 5.85 6.33 -6.61
C ASN A 281 5.79 7.75 -6.06
N HIS A 282 4.88 8.00 -5.11
CA HIS A 282 4.74 9.28 -4.42
C HIS A 282 5.96 9.56 -3.53
N ALA A 283 6.41 8.61 -2.71
CA ALA A 283 7.59 8.76 -1.87
C ALA A 283 8.85 9.07 -2.71
N LEU A 284 9.05 8.35 -3.82
CA LEU A 284 10.14 8.61 -4.76
C LEU A 284 10.01 9.97 -5.46
N HIS A 285 8.78 10.44 -5.69
CA HIS A 285 8.54 11.77 -6.26
C HIS A 285 8.89 12.87 -5.28
N VAL A 286 8.49 12.76 -4.03
CA VAL A 286 8.83 13.71 -2.98
C VAL A 286 10.35 13.78 -2.81
N ALA A 287 11.04 12.65 -2.75
CA ALA A 287 12.50 12.60 -2.69
C ALA A 287 13.14 13.29 -3.90
N ALA A 288 12.62 13.08 -5.12
CA ALA A 288 13.13 13.72 -6.33
C ALA A 288 12.90 15.25 -6.31
N VAL A 289 11.74 15.71 -5.88
CA VAL A 289 11.46 17.17 -5.72
C VAL A 289 12.42 17.77 -4.71
N THR A 290 12.64 17.12 -3.56
CA THR A 290 13.59 17.58 -2.55
C THR A 290 15.00 17.67 -3.11
N GLN A 291 15.46 16.65 -3.87
CA GLN A 291 16.79 16.69 -4.49
C GLN A 291 16.95 17.83 -5.49
N ILE A 292 15.92 18.12 -6.29
CA ILE A 292 15.97 19.22 -7.27
C ILE A 292 16.00 20.58 -6.60
N SER A 293 15.33 20.72 -5.45
CA SER A 293 15.22 21.99 -4.71
C SER A 293 16.49 22.36 -3.94
N HIS A 294 17.44 21.43 -3.77
CA HIS A 294 18.68 21.63 -3.03
C HIS A 294 19.88 21.33 -3.92
N ASP A 295 21.06 21.79 -3.52
CA ASP A 295 22.31 21.47 -4.21
C ASP A 295 22.72 20.04 -3.92
N THR A 296 22.44 19.15 -4.87
CA THR A 296 22.62 17.69 -4.74
C THR A 296 23.05 17.07 -6.06
N PRO A 297 23.67 15.88 -6.01
CA PRO A 297 23.94 15.11 -7.23
C PRO A 297 22.68 14.83 -8.06
N GLY A 298 21.51 14.72 -7.40
CA GLY A 298 20.22 14.52 -8.07
C GLY A 298 19.78 15.75 -8.87
N ARG A 299 20.01 16.97 -8.34
CA ARG A 299 19.80 18.23 -9.07
C ARG A 299 20.72 18.32 -10.29
N ALA A 300 22.01 18.04 -10.10
CA ALA A 300 22.97 18.04 -11.22
C ALA A 300 22.58 17.05 -12.31
N TYR A 301 22.15 15.85 -11.93
CA TYR A 301 21.61 14.85 -12.86
C TYR A 301 20.37 15.37 -13.60
N TYR A 302 19.42 15.97 -12.90
CA TYR A 302 18.18 16.50 -13.49
C TYR A 302 18.46 17.58 -14.53
N LEU A 303 19.33 18.56 -14.17
CA LEU A 303 19.71 19.66 -15.08
C LEU A 303 20.46 19.15 -16.31
N ARG A 304 21.39 18.19 -16.14
CA ARG A 304 22.06 17.54 -17.25
C ARG A 304 21.07 16.88 -18.22
N ARG A 305 20.06 16.17 -17.69
CA ARG A 305 19.04 15.53 -18.54
C ARG A 305 18.19 16.54 -19.32
N GLN A 306 17.98 17.73 -18.77
CA GLN A 306 17.32 18.82 -19.48
C GLN A 306 18.23 19.42 -20.57
N ALA A 307 19.52 19.60 -20.29
CA ALA A 307 20.50 20.06 -21.27
C ALA A 307 20.65 19.06 -22.44
N GLU A 308 20.47 17.77 -22.22
CA GLU A 308 20.39 16.70 -23.23
C GLU A 308 19.06 16.72 -24.01
N GLY A 309 18.19 17.73 -23.83
CA GLY A 309 16.94 17.89 -24.57
C GLY A 309 15.71 17.23 -23.95
N LYS A 310 15.79 16.65 -22.74
CA LYS A 310 14.60 16.09 -22.09
C LYS A 310 13.70 17.19 -21.54
N LYS A 311 12.38 17.02 -21.73
CA LYS A 311 11.39 17.88 -21.08
C LYS A 311 11.48 17.74 -19.54
N PRO A 312 11.12 18.79 -18.75
CA PRO A 312 11.20 18.75 -17.28
C PRO A 312 10.53 17.54 -16.66
N LYS A 313 9.36 17.13 -17.15
CA LYS A 313 8.64 15.93 -16.66
C LYS A 313 9.41 14.63 -16.93
N ASP A 314 10.14 14.54 -18.04
CA ASP A 314 10.90 13.34 -18.41
C ASP A 314 12.23 13.28 -17.67
N ALA A 315 12.89 14.43 -17.42
CA ALA A 315 14.05 14.54 -16.56
C ALA A 315 13.71 14.13 -15.12
N MET A 316 12.55 14.58 -14.60
CA MET A 316 12.01 14.15 -13.29
C MET A 316 11.77 12.64 -13.23
N ARG A 317 11.21 12.03 -14.27
CA ARG A 317 11.01 10.57 -14.35
C ARG A 317 12.34 9.82 -14.34
N ALA A 318 13.32 10.33 -15.06
CA ALA A 318 14.66 9.75 -15.08
C ALA A 318 15.32 9.81 -13.68
N LEU A 319 15.23 10.95 -12.98
CA LEU A 319 15.72 11.08 -11.62
C LEU A 319 15.01 10.12 -10.65
N LYS A 320 13.68 10.03 -10.71
CA LYS A 320 12.91 9.06 -9.91
C LYS A 320 13.38 7.63 -10.12
N ARG A 321 13.76 7.26 -11.35
CA ARG A 321 14.32 5.93 -11.63
C ARG A 321 15.67 5.75 -10.93
N GLN A 322 16.58 6.72 -10.95
CA GLN A 322 17.86 6.66 -10.25
C GLN A 322 17.66 6.51 -8.73
N ILE A 323 16.72 7.27 -8.16
CA ILE A 323 16.37 7.16 -6.74
C ILE A 323 15.79 5.76 -6.43
N SER A 324 14.92 5.22 -7.29
CA SER A 324 14.39 3.87 -7.15
C SER A 324 15.49 2.81 -7.11
N ASP A 325 16.49 2.94 -7.97
CA ASP A 325 17.62 1.99 -8.03
C ASP A 325 18.54 2.12 -6.79
N ALA A 326 18.70 3.34 -6.26
CA ALA A 326 19.42 3.57 -5.00
C ALA A 326 18.68 2.96 -3.80
N VAL A 327 17.36 3.18 -3.72
CA VAL A 327 16.49 2.60 -2.67
C VAL A 327 16.51 1.07 -2.73
N TYR A 328 16.42 0.47 -3.93
CA TYR A 328 16.49 -0.98 -4.09
C TYR A 328 17.80 -1.54 -3.52
N ARG A 329 18.94 -0.93 -3.85
CA ARG A 329 20.26 -1.37 -3.35
C ARG A 329 20.36 -1.25 -1.83
N ARG A 330 19.82 -0.19 -1.22
CA ARG A 330 19.80 -0.02 0.23
C ARG A 330 18.93 -1.07 0.91
N LEU A 331 17.69 -1.25 0.43
CA LEU A 331 16.79 -2.28 0.97
C LEU A 331 17.37 -3.70 0.85
N LEU A 332 18.04 -3.99 -0.25
CA LEU A 332 18.71 -5.28 -0.43
C LEU A 332 19.90 -5.45 0.55
N ALA A 333 20.72 -4.41 0.73
CA ALA A 333 21.82 -4.42 1.68
C ALA A 333 21.32 -4.54 3.13
N ASP A 334 20.24 -3.85 3.48
CA ASP A 334 19.63 -3.92 4.82
C ASP A 334 19.07 -5.32 5.10
N ALA A 335 18.50 -6.00 4.09
CA ALA A 335 17.95 -7.35 4.22
C ALA A 335 19.02 -8.47 4.27
N LEU A 336 20.27 -8.16 3.92
CA LEU A 336 21.42 -9.08 3.97
C LEU A 336 22.27 -8.94 5.25
N ARG A 337 21.95 -7.96 6.11
CA ARG A 337 22.58 -7.77 7.43
C ARG A 337 21.96 -8.69 8.47
#